data_c98afaf46f477d401437145685497e41
#
_entry.id   c98afaf46f477d401437145685497e41
#
_cell.length_a   1.000
_cell.length_b   1.000
_cell.length_c   1.000
_cell.angle_alpha   90.00
_cell.angle_beta   90.00
_cell.angle_gamma   90.00
#
_symmetry.space_group_name_H-M   'P 1'
#
loop_
_entity.id
_entity.type
_entity.pdbx_description
1 polymer ?
#
loop_
_entity_poly.entity_id
_entity_poly.type
_entity_poly.pdbx_seq_one_letter_code
_entity_poly.pdbx_strand_id
1 'polypeptide(L)'
;MRPVTESHHISRAKLAYVIDATAAPVCMIAPVSSWAAAVSGYVNSENVSGIEMFIKQIPWNYYCLLTLVMIVVISLLNIDYGPMLTHEYNAQVKDDLFTTPERPFEGADDYETGSKGKSSVLDLLLPVIVLIATCIVGLIYTGGYYDAESEYVGDFMGAFSNASSGAGLAIGSMLALVFTFIYFWLRG
;
A
#
# COMPACT_ATOMS: atom_id res chain seq x y z
N MET A 1 13.06 -1.91 5.71
CA MET A 1 12.56 -1.24 6.94
C MET A 1 13.14 -1.85 8.21
N ARG A 2 13.24 -3.19 8.35
CA ARG A 2 13.80 -3.83 9.57
C ARG A 2 15.15 -3.26 10.03
N PRO A 3 16.19 -3.16 9.18
CA PRO A 3 17.49 -2.67 9.64
C PRO A 3 17.44 -1.28 10.26
N VAL A 4 16.54 -0.41 9.78
CA VAL A 4 16.37 0.96 10.32
C VAL A 4 15.66 0.93 11.66
N THR A 5 14.58 0.14 11.79
CA THR A 5 13.84 0.06 13.07
C THR A 5 14.64 -0.65 14.14
N GLU A 6 15.41 -1.67 13.79
CA GLU A 6 16.28 -2.39 14.72
C GLU A 6 17.46 -1.53 15.21
N SER A 7 18.05 -0.69 14.35
CA SER A 7 19.07 0.26 14.77
C SER A 7 18.56 1.33 15.76
N HIS A 8 17.25 1.52 15.82
CA HIS A 8 16.59 2.42 16.77
C HIS A 8 15.93 1.68 17.94
N HIS A 9 16.23 0.40 18.13
CA HIS A 9 15.67 -0.45 19.21
C HIS A 9 14.14 -0.46 19.25
N ILE A 10 13.49 -0.42 18.08
CA ILE A 10 12.04 -0.55 17.93
C ILE A 10 11.70 -2.03 17.82
N SER A 11 10.76 -2.49 18.66
CA SER A 11 10.34 -3.89 18.65
C SER A 11 9.77 -4.34 17.32
N ARG A 12 9.99 -5.60 16.93
CA ARG A 12 9.42 -6.18 15.72
C ARG A 12 7.89 -6.22 15.75
N ALA A 13 7.31 -6.33 16.95
CA ALA A 13 5.86 -6.27 17.14
C ALA A 13 5.29 -4.89 16.79
N LYS A 14 5.96 -3.80 17.22
CA LYS A 14 5.54 -2.42 16.87
C LYS A 14 5.67 -2.16 15.37
N LEU A 15 6.75 -2.61 14.75
CA LEU A 15 6.91 -2.50 13.29
C LEU A 15 5.79 -3.25 12.55
N ALA A 16 5.49 -4.48 12.94
CA ALA A 16 4.41 -5.26 12.34
C ALA A 16 3.05 -4.57 12.49
N TYR A 17 2.76 -4.05 13.69
CA TYR A 17 1.54 -3.30 13.94
C TYR A 17 1.42 -2.05 13.06
N VAL A 18 2.48 -1.26 12.94
CA VAL A 18 2.46 -0.04 12.12
C VAL A 18 2.23 -0.38 10.65
N ILE A 19 2.87 -1.43 10.13
CA ILE A 19 2.69 -1.87 8.74
C ILE A 19 1.25 -2.32 8.50
N ASP A 20 0.72 -3.16 9.37
CA ASP A 20 -0.64 -3.69 9.27
C ASP A 20 -1.69 -2.58 9.41
N ALA A 21 -1.55 -1.74 10.43
CA ALA A 21 -2.49 -0.66 10.72
C ALA A 21 -2.47 0.48 9.68
N THR A 22 -1.42 0.64 8.88
CA THR A 22 -1.38 1.63 7.78
C THR A 22 -1.93 1.09 6.48
N ALA A 23 -1.84 -0.20 6.22
CA ALA A 23 -2.16 -0.79 4.92
C ALA A 23 -3.60 -0.54 4.49
N ALA A 24 -4.58 -0.92 5.32
CA ALA A 24 -6.00 -0.78 4.99
C ALA A 24 -6.46 0.70 4.94
N PRO A 25 -6.17 1.56 5.93
CA PRO A 25 -6.57 2.96 5.89
C PRO A 25 -6.04 3.72 4.69
N VAL A 26 -4.77 3.50 4.30
CA VAL A 26 -4.19 4.16 3.13
C VAL A 26 -4.91 3.71 1.86
N CYS A 27 -5.18 2.43 1.67
CA CYS A 27 -5.93 1.92 0.52
C CYS A 27 -7.36 2.44 0.45
N MET A 28 -8.01 2.64 1.61
CA MET A 28 -9.39 3.14 1.68
C MET A 28 -9.50 4.65 1.46
N ILE A 29 -8.41 5.40 1.55
CA ILE A 29 -8.39 6.85 1.28
C ILE A 29 -7.86 7.12 -0.14
N ALA A 30 -7.01 6.24 -0.67
CA ALA A 30 -6.42 6.42 -1.98
C ALA A 30 -7.49 6.29 -3.08
N PRO A 31 -7.72 7.36 -3.88
CA PRO A 31 -8.73 7.32 -4.96
C PRO A 31 -8.34 6.37 -6.09
N VAL A 32 -7.08 6.00 -6.16
CA VAL A 32 -6.55 5.01 -7.11
C VAL A 32 -6.24 3.73 -6.34
N SER A 33 -7.27 2.97 -6.05
CA SER A 33 -7.15 1.69 -5.35
C SER A 33 -8.23 0.72 -5.81
N SER A 34 -8.02 -0.56 -5.53
CA SER A 34 -9.06 -1.58 -5.75
C SER A 34 -10.33 -1.31 -4.94
N TRP A 35 -10.21 -0.66 -3.78
CA TRP A 35 -11.35 -0.25 -2.97
C TRP A 35 -12.16 0.87 -3.62
N ALA A 36 -11.49 1.89 -4.17
CA ALA A 36 -12.17 2.95 -4.91
C ALA A 36 -12.94 2.40 -6.10
N ALA A 37 -12.33 1.50 -6.87
CA ALA A 37 -12.97 0.88 -8.01
C ALA A 37 -14.14 -0.05 -7.58
N ALA A 38 -13.98 -0.83 -6.51
CA ALA A 38 -15.05 -1.69 -5.99
C ALA A 38 -16.25 -0.86 -5.48
N VAL A 39 -16.00 0.18 -4.68
CA VAL A 39 -17.06 1.05 -4.15
C VAL A 39 -17.77 1.79 -5.30
N SER A 40 -17.03 2.28 -6.29
CA SER A 40 -17.61 2.91 -7.47
C SER A 40 -18.56 1.99 -8.24
N GLY A 41 -18.27 0.69 -8.29
CA GLY A 41 -19.13 -0.29 -8.95
C GLY A 41 -20.46 -0.57 -8.23
N TYR A 42 -20.60 -0.19 -6.97
CA TYR A 42 -21.86 -0.32 -6.21
C TYR A 42 -22.76 0.91 -6.31
N VAL A 43 -22.27 2.00 -6.86
CA VAL A 43 -23.04 3.24 -7.00
C VAL A 43 -23.91 3.17 -8.25
N ASN A 44 -25.18 2.86 -8.09
CA ASN A 44 -26.19 2.83 -9.15
C ASN A 44 -27.01 4.16 -9.15
N SER A 45 -26.34 5.27 -9.33
CA SER A 45 -27.02 6.59 -9.37
C SER A 45 -26.74 7.26 -10.71
N GLU A 46 -27.79 7.68 -11.40
CA GLU A 46 -27.68 8.42 -12.66
C GLU A 46 -27.06 9.82 -12.49
N ASN A 47 -27.02 10.34 -11.27
CA ASN A 47 -26.64 11.72 -11.00
C ASN A 47 -25.28 11.89 -10.31
N VAL A 48 -24.67 10.82 -9.83
CA VAL A 48 -23.39 10.88 -9.06
C VAL A 48 -22.46 9.79 -9.54
N SER A 49 -21.26 10.19 -9.98
CA SER A 49 -20.20 9.25 -10.31
C SER A 49 -19.73 8.48 -9.07
N GLY A 50 -19.47 7.19 -9.21
CA GLY A 50 -18.99 6.35 -8.12
C GLY A 50 -17.70 6.85 -7.49
N ILE A 51 -16.78 7.39 -8.29
CA ILE A 51 -15.53 7.97 -7.79
C ILE A 51 -15.77 9.29 -7.04
N GLU A 52 -16.73 10.10 -7.48
CA GLU A 52 -17.13 11.32 -6.76
C GLU A 52 -17.69 10.99 -5.38
N MET A 53 -18.52 9.96 -5.30
CA MET A 53 -19.06 9.48 -4.04
C MET A 53 -17.96 8.93 -3.13
N PHE A 54 -17.00 8.19 -3.69
CA PHE A 54 -15.85 7.69 -2.95
C PHE A 54 -15.01 8.84 -2.36
N ILE A 55 -14.71 9.87 -3.14
CA ILE A 55 -13.96 11.04 -2.67
C ILE A 55 -14.72 11.79 -1.58
N LYS A 56 -16.04 12.00 -1.75
CA LYS A 56 -16.87 12.67 -0.77
C LYS A 56 -16.99 11.91 0.57
N GLN A 57 -16.82 10.59 0.56
CA GLN A 57 -16.89 9.79 1.78
C GLN A 57 -15.56 9.82 2.58
N ILE A 58 -14.41 10.19 1.99
CA ILE A 58 -13.11 10.18 2.68
C ILE A 58 -13.13 10.90 4.02
N PRO A 59 -13.63 12.15 4.14
CA PRO A 59 -13.66 12.87 5.41
C PRO A 59 -14.60 12.25 6.46
N TRP A 60 -15.48 11.36 6.06
CA TRP A 60 -16.43 10.65 6.93
C TRP A 60 -15.96 9.25 7.32
N ASN A 61 -14.82 8.81 6.75
CA ASN A 61 -14.22 7.53 7.10
C ASN A 61 -13.40 7.67 8.40
N TYR A 62 -14.10 7.74 9.52
CA TYR A 62 -13.49 7.94 10.85
C TYR A 62 -12.49 6.86 11.22
N TYR A 63 -12.72 5.61 10.82
CA TYR A 63 -11.78 4.52 11.08
C TYR A 63 -10.41 4.84 10.48
N CYS A 64 -10.37 5.16 9.20
CA CYS A 64 -9.11 5.44 8.51
C CYS A 64 -8.40 6.67 9.07
N LEU A 65 -9.15 7.76 9.29
CA LEU A 65 -8.59 9.02 9.81
C LEU A 65 -8.06 8.85 11.23
N LEU A 66 -8.83 8.23 12.12
CA LEU A 66 -8.41 8.01 13.51
C LEU A 66 -7.25 7.03 13.62
N THR A 67 -7.22 5.98 12.80
CA THR A 67 -6.10 5.04 12.77
C THR A 67 -4.81 5.72 12.33
N LEU A 68 -4.85 6.53 11.28
CA LEU A 68 -3.67 7.29 10.84
C LEU A 68 -3.20 8.29 11.89
N VAL A 69 -4.13 9.01 12.52
CA VAL A 69 -3.80 9.91 13.64
C VAL A 69 -3.17 9.14 14.80
N MET A 70 -3.73 7.99 15.17
CA MET A 70 -3.21 7.13 16.23
C MET A 70 -1.78 6.67 15.93
N ILE A 71 -1.48 6.24 14.69
CA ILE A 71 -0.14 5.83 14.29
C ILE A 71 0.86 6.99 14.42
N VAL A 72 0.46 8.19 13.97
CA VAL A 72 1.29 9.39 14.11
C VAL A 72 1.54 9.72 15.58
N VAL A 73 0.51 9.66 16.41
CA VAL A 73 0.61 9.93 17.86
C VAL A 73 1.54 8.91 18.54
N ILE A 74 1.35 7.62 18.30
CA ILE A 74 2.21 6.55 18.84
C ILE A 74 3.67 6.75 18.42
N SER A 75 3.88 7.11 17.14
CA SER A 75 5.23 7.28 16.58
C SER A 75 5.93 8.53 17.11
N LEU A 76 5.21 9.65 17.26
CA LEU A 76 5.79 10.93 17.69
C LEU A 76 5.96 11.03 19.21
N LEU A 77 5.01 10.51 19.98
CA LEU A 77 5.01 10.64 21.42
C LEU A 77 5.64 9.44 22.12
N ASN A 78 6.03 8.39 21.39
CA ASN A 78 6.52 7.12 21.94
C ASN A 78 5.60 6.56 23.04
N ILE A 79 4.29 6.67 22.84
CA ILE A 79 3.29 6.15 23.74
C ILE A 79 2.91 4.74 23.27
N ASP A 80 3.24 3.75 24.08
CA ASP A 80 2.86 2.38 23.85
C ASP A 80 1.83 1.93 24.89
N TYR A 81 0.91 1.05 24.50
CA TYR A 81 -0.15 0.58 25.38
C TYR A 81 -0.34 -0.95 25.29
N GLY A 82 -0.90 -1.53 26.34
CA GLY A 82 -1.18 -2.96 26.41
C GLY A 82 0.06 -3.83 26.21
N PRO A 83 -0.05 -4.96 25.51
CA PRO A 83 1.08 -5.85 25.24
C PRO A 83 2.24 -5.20 24.48
N MET A 84 1.96 -4.17 23.66
CA MET A 84 2.96 -3.43 22.90
C MET A 84 3.99 -2.79 23.82
N LEU A 85 3.54 -2.22 24.95
CA LEU A 85 4.43 -1.61 25.94
C LEU A 85 5.50 -2.60 26.44
N THR A 86 5.12 -3.87 26.66
CA THR A 86 6.08 -4.89 27.12
C THR A 86 7.11 -5.21 26.02
N HIS A 87 6.68 -5.31 24.77
CA HIS A 87 7.58 -5.55 23.65
C HIS A 87 8.55 -4.38 23.44
N GLU A 88 8.05 -3.16 23.52
CA GLU A 88 8.88 -1.97 23.33
C GLU A 88 9.85 -1.76 24.49
N TYR A 89 9.40 -1.96 25.75
CA TYR A 89 10.27 -1.93 26.93
C TYR A 89 11.42 -2.94 26.83
N ASN A 90 11.13 -4.19 26.40
CA ASN A 90 12.17 -5.19 26.24
C ASN A 90 13.13 -4.85 25.07
N ALA A 91 12.64 -4.26 23.99
CA ALA A 91 13.48 -3.83 22.89
C ALA A 91 14.43 -2.67 23.30
N GLN A 92 13.91 -1.68 24.04
CA GLN A 92 14.69 -0.49 24.43
C GLN A 92 15.64 -0.73 25.61
N VAL A 93 15.23 -1.54 26.59
CA VAL A 93 15.97 -1.72 27.85
C VAL A 93 16.83 -2.98 27.86
N LYS A 94 16.33 -4.07 27.24
CA LYS A 94 17.00 -5.37 27.25
C LYS A 94 17.62 -5.75 25.91
N ASP A 95 17.47 -4.89 24.90
CA ASP A 95 17.89 -5.16 23.52
C ASP A 95 17.26 -6.46 22.94
N ASP A 96 16.09 -6.85 23.45
CA ASP A 96 15.34 -8.00 22.99
C ASP A 96 14.19 -7.56 22.10
N LEU A 97 14.41 -7.62 20.79
CA LEU A 97 13.46 -7.19 19.78
C LEU A 97 12.24 -8.12 19.64
N PHE A 98 12.29 -9.33 20.22
CA PHE A 98 11.26 -10.36 20.05
C PHE A 98 10.36 -10.53 21.28
N THR A 99 10.90 -10.39 22.49
CA THR A 99 10.21 -10.58 23.77
C THR A 99 9.75 -12.03 24.05
N THR A 100 9.42 -12.81 23.02
CA THR A 100 8.95 -14.20 23.12
C THR A 100 10.08 -15.20 22.88
N PRO A 101 10.04 -16.40 23.50
CA PRO A 101 11.03 -17.45 23.24
C PRO A 101 11.01 -17.91 21.78
N GLU A 102 9.85 -17.85 21.15
CA GLU A 102 9.70 -18.07 19.72
C GLU A 102 10.24 -16.84 18.98
N ARG A 103 11.38 -16.99 18.36
CA ARG A 103 12.03 -15.93 17.57
C ARG A 103 11.77 -16.14 16.07
N PRO A 104 10.59 -15.82 15.58
CA PRO A 104 10.28 -16.02 14.18
C PRO A 104 11.20 -15.18 13.30
N PHE A 105 11.81 -15.81 12.30
CA PHE A 105 12.75 -15.17 11.38
C PHE A 105 14.05 -14.63 12.01
N GLU A 106 14.47 -15.16 13.16
CA GLU A 106 15.83 -14.96 13.66
C GLU A 106 16.79 -15.59 12.66
N GLY A 107 17.77 -14.82 12.16
CA GLY A 107 18.69 -15.26 11.12
C GLY A 107 18.20 -15.06 9.67
N ALA A 108 16.98 -14.61 9.45
CA ALA A 108 16.56 -14.20 8.10
C ALA A 108 17.36 -12.97 7.60
N ASP A 109 17.95 -12.22 8.50
CA ASP A 109 18.75 -11.03 8.21
C ASP A 109 20.15 -11.42 7.67
N ASP A 110 20.63 -12.65 7.92
CA ASP A 110 21.89 -13.17 7.36
C ASP A 110 21.83 -13.33 5.84
N TYR A 111 20.64 -13.47 5.27
CA TYR A 111 20.44 -13.50 3.82
C TYR A 111 20.50 -12.10 3.18
N GLU A 112 20.20 -11.03 3.92
CA GLU A 112 20.23 -9.66 3.41
C GLU A 112 21.67 -9.11 3.28
N THR A 113 22.62 -9.60 4.08
CA THR A 113 24.04 -9.21 4.01
C THR A 113 24.79 -9.87 2.87
N GLY A 114 24.25 -10.91 2.24
CA GLY A 114 24.86 -11.63 1.12
C GLY A 114 24.79 -10.93 -0.24
N SER A 115 23.86 -10.00 -0.41
CA SER A 115 23.72 -9.28 -1.67
C SER A 115 24.65 -8.05 -1.71
N LYS A 116 25.87 -8.24 -2.19
CA LYS A 116 26.82 -7.17 -2.53
C LYS A 116 26.40 -6.34 -3.76
N GLY A 117 25.15 -6.38 -4.16
CA GLY A 117 24.60 -5.55 -5.22
C GLY A 117 24.47 -4.10 -4.76
N LYS A 118 24.72 -3.16 -5.66
CA LYS A 118 24.41 -1.73 -5.46
C LYS A 118 22.88 -1.55 -5.44
N SER A 119 22.21 -1.97 -4.37
CA SER A 119 20.77 -1.70 -4.22
C SER A 119 20.55 -0.21 -4.05
N SER A 120 19.67 0.35 -4.86
CA SER A 120 19.27 1.74 -4.81
C SER A 120 17.81 1.84 -4.36
N VAL A 121 17.45 2.95 -3.72
CA VAL A 121 16.04 3.27 -3.43
C VAL A 121 15.19 3.24 -4.71
N LEU A 122 15.80 3.53 -5.86
CA LEU A 122 15.14 3.44 -7.17
C LEU A 122 14.68 2.02 -7.53
N ASP A 123 15.34 0.97 -7.01
CA ASP A 123 14.98 -0.42 -7.27
C ASP A 123 13.64 -0.81 -6.63
N LEU A 124 13.28 -0.12 -5.55
CA LEU A 124 11.98 -0.25 -4.93
C LEU A 124 10.96 0.72 -5.53
N LEU A 125 11.36 1.97 -5.72
CA LEU A 125 10.43 3.03 -6.10
C LEU A 125 9.92 2.88 -7.54
N LEU A 126 10.80 2.52 -8.47
CA LEU A 126 10.47 2.45 -9.90
C LEU A 126 9.43 1.36 -10.22
N PRO A 127 9.54 0.11 -9.73
CA PRO A 127 8.48 -0.88 -9.89
C PRO A 127 7.13 -0.45 -9.31
N VAL A 128 7.13 0.24 -8.17
CA VAL A 128 5.89 0.74 -7.55
C VAL A 128 5.24 1.83 -8.40
N ILE A 129 6.02 2.78 -8.89
CA ILE A 129 5.50 3.84 -9.77
C ILE A 129 4.92 3.23 -11.05
N VAL A 130 5.63 2.29 -11.66
CA VAL A 130 5.16 1.61 -12.88
C VAL A 130 3.89 0.81 -12.60
N LEU A 131 3.82 0.12 -11.46
CA LEU A 131 2.61 -0.61 -11.06
C LEU A 131 1.40 0.33 -10.96
N ILE A 132 1.55 1.46 -10.28
CA ILE A 132 0.47 2.45 -10.15
C ILE A 132 0.05 2.97 -11.53
N ALA A 133 1.01 3.37 -12.36
CA ALA A 133 0.74 3.90 -13.68
C ALA A 133 0.03 2.89 -14.59
N THR A 134 0.51 1.65 -14.64
CA THR A 134 -0.11 0.59 -15.47
C THR A 134 -1.48 0.18 -14.96
N CYS A 135 -1.72 0.18 -13.65
CA CYS A 135 -3.05 -0.07 -13.09
C CYS A 135 -4.03 1.05 -13.44
N ILE A 136 -3.61 2.32 -13.37
CA ILE A 136 -4.45 3.46 -13.82
C ILE A 136 -4.82 3.30 -15.30
N VAL A 137 -3.82 3.04 -16.15
CA VAL A 137 -4.05 2.84 -17.58
C VAL A 137 -4.98 1.64 -17.83
N GLY A 138 -4.79 0.53 -17.12
CA GLY A 138 -5.65 -0.65 -17.23
C GLY A 138 -7.11 -0.36 -16.84
N LEU A 139 -7.34 0.41 -15.77
CA LEU A 139 -8.68 0.84 -15.37
C LEU A 139 -9.33 1.75 -16.42
N ILE A 140 -8.62 2.73 -16.91
CA ILE A 140 -9.12 3.66 -17.95
C ILE A 140 -9.42 2.90 -19.24
N TYR A 141 -8.56 1.96 -19.62
CA TYR A 141 -8.75 1.14 -20.82
C TYR A 141 -10.00 0.27 -20.72
N THR A 142 -10.20 -0.42 -19.61
CA THR A 142 -11.39 -1.26 -19.37
C THR A 142 -12.66 -0.46 -19.15
N GLY A 143 -12.54 0.81 -18.81
CA GLY A 143 -13.67 1.74 -18.66
C GLY A 143 -14.16 2.38 -19.96
N GLY A 144 -13.49 2.11 -21.10
CA GLY A 144 -13.94 2.60 -22.41
C GLY A 144 -13.42 3.97 -22.81
N TYR A 145 -12.35 4.47 -22.18
CA TYR A 145 -11.76 5.77 -22.52
C TYR A 145 -11.27 5.88 -23.97
N TYR A 146 -10.70 4.78 -24.49
CA TYR A 146 -10.15 4.68 -25.84
C TYR A 146 -11.13 4.05 -26.86
N ASP A 147 -12.28 3.59 -26.41
CA ASP A 147 -13.25 2.92 -27.27
C ASP A 147 -14.16 3.97 -27.93
N ALA A 148 -14.07 4.09 -29.26
CA ALA A 148 -14.82 5.07 -30.04
C ALA A 148 -16.35 4.90 -29.97
N GLU A 149 -16.83 3.72 -29.58
CA GLU A 149 -18.26 3.42 -29.40
C GLU A 149 -18.73 3.63 -27.95
N SER A 150 -17.81 3.92 -27.03
CA SER A 150 -18.12 4.14 -25.63
C SER A 150 -18.63 5.56 -25.37
N GLU A 151 -19.60 5.68 -24.48
CA GLU A 151 -20.11 6.96 -23.98
C GLU A 151 -19.03 7.79 -23.22
N TYR A 152 -17.95 7.11 -22.75
CA TYR A 152 -16.89 7.69 -21.93
C TYR A 152 -15.61 8.01 -22.70
N VAL A 153 -15.67 8.14 -24.03
CA VAL A 153 -14.51 8.51 -24.85
C VAL A 153 -13.97 9.87 -24.40
N GLY A 154 -12.69 9.90 -23.99
CA GLY A 154 -12.04 11.14 -23.54
C GLY A 154 -12.49 11.66 -22.16
N ASP A 155 -13.44 11.01 -21.51
CA ASP A 155 -13.83 11.31 -20.12
C ASP A 155 -13.11 10.38 -19.14
N PHE A 156 -12.08 10.93 -18.48
CA PHE A 156 -11.29 10.20 -17.48
C PHE A 156 -12.14 9.73 -16.30
N MET A 157 -13.02 10.60 -15.78
CA MET A 157 -13.82 10.30 -14.59
C MET A 157 -14.89 9.26 -14.89
N GLY A 158 -15.57 9.40 -16.01
CA GLY A 158 -16.58 8.44 -16.47
C GLY A 158 -15.98 7.08 -16.76
N ALA A 159 -14.87 7.02 -17.52
CA ALA A 159 -14.16 5.79 -17.80
C ALA A 159 -13.64 5.10 -16.54
N PHE A 160 -13.06 5.85 -15.59
CA PHE A 160 -12.59 5.29 -14.33
C PHE A 160 -13.74 4.71 -13.49
N SER A 161 -14.90 5.38 -13.44
CA SER A 161 -16.08 4.90 -12.71
C SER A 161 -16.73 3.67 -13.36
N ASN A 162 -16.66 3.57 -14.71
CA ASN A 162 -17.19 2.44 -15.47
C ASN A 162 -16.18 1.28 -15.59
N ALA A 163 -14.96 1.44 -15.04
CA ALA A 163 -13.91 0.48 -15.20
C ALA A 163 -14.27 -0.88 -14.58
N SER A 164 -13.97 -1.95 -15.30
CA SER A 164 -13.94 -3.29 -14.73
C SER A 164 -12.68 -3.43 -13.86
N SER A 165 -12.84 -3.17 -12.55
CA SER A 165 -11.71 -3.14 -11.60
C SER A 165 -10.90 -4.44 -11.60
N GLY A 166 -11.56 -5.61 -11.65
CA GLY A 166 -10.88 -6.89 -11.70
C GLY A 166 -10.00 -7.05 -12.93
N ALA A 167 -10.57 -6.79 -14.12
CA ALA A 167 -9.84 -6.90 -15.38
C ALA A 167 -8.76 -5.81 -15.52
N GLY A 168 -9.07 -4.56 -15.19
CA GLY A 168 -8.15 -3.44 -15.31
C GLY A 168 -6.92 -3.60 -14.41
N LEU A 169 -7.12 -4.00 -13.14
CA LEU A 169 -6.03 -4.25 -12.22
C LEU A 169 -5.21 -5.49 -12.59
N ALA A 170 -5.85 -6.56 -13.10
CA ALA A 170 -5.14 -7.75 -13.57
C ALA A 170 -4.22 -7.43 -14.76
N ILE A 171 -4.72 -6.70 -15.75
CA ILE A 171 -3.91 -6.27 -16.91
C ILE A 171 -2.76 -5.34 -16.45
N GLY A 172 -3.07 -4.34 -15.63
CA GLY A 172 -2.08 -3.40 -15.11
C GLY A 172 -0.98 -4.07 -14.30
N SER A 173 -1.33 -4.98 -13.40
CA SER A 173 -0.37 -5.72 -12.58
C SER A 173 0.49 -6.68 -13.40
N MET A 174 -0.08 -7.31 -14.45
CA MET A 174 0.66 -8.19 -15.35
C MET A 174 1.72 -7.42 -16.15
N LEU A 175 1.36 -6.24 -16.67
CA LEU A 175 2.31 -5.36 -17.36
C LEU A 175 3.43 -4.88 -16.42
N ALA A 176 3.07 -4.48 -15.19
CA ALA A 176 4.06 -4.09 -14.18
C ALA A 176 5.00 -5.23 -13.81
N LEU A 177 4.49 -6.45 -13.71
CA LEU A 177 5.27 -7.63 -13.41
C LEU A 177 6.29 -7.92 -14.52
N VAL A 178 5.86 -7.89 -15.78
CA VAL A 178 6.76 -8.06 -16.94
C VAL A 178 7.85 -6.98 -16.94
N PHE A 179 7.47 -5.71 -16.72
CA PHE A 179 8.42 -4.63 -16.61
C PHE A 179 9.43 -4.86 -15.48
N THR A 180 8.96 -5.26 -14.31
CA THR A 180 9.81 -5.52 -13.14
C THR A 180 10.81 -6.65 -13.42
N PHE A 181 10.40 -7.73 -14.07
CA PHE A 181 11.30 -8.80 -14.47
C PHE A 181 12.37 -8.32 -15.45
N ILE A 182 11.99 -7.56 -16.48
CA ILE A 182 12.94 -7.01 -17.46
C ILE A 182 13.92 -6.06 -16.77
N TYR A 183 13.41 -5.19 -15.90
CA TYR A 183 14.22 -4.22 -15.15
C TYR A 183 15.29 -4.91 -14.31
N PHE A 184 14.91 -5.90 -13.49
CA PHE A 184 15.87 -6.62 -12.66
C PHE A 184 16.80 -7.52 -13.47
N TRP A 185 16.36 -8.08 -14.58
CA TRP A 185 17.22 -8.86 -15.47
C TRP A 185 18.31 -8.00 -16.13
N LEU A 186 17.97 -6.78 -16.53
CA LEU A 186 18.95 -5.85 -17.10
C LEU A 186 19.93 -5.29 -16.06
N ARG A 187 19.51 -5.25 -14.80
CA ARG A 187 20.34 -4.73 -13.71
C ARG A 187 21.29 -5.78 -13.12
N GLY A 188 21.05 -7.06 -13.35
CA GLY A 188 21.88 -8.21 -12.90
C GLY A 188 21.54 -8.62 -11.51
#